data_70d5366542903040c3873acaba84ba2f
#
_entry.id   70d5366542903040c3873acaba84ba2f
#
_cell.length_a   1.000
_cell.length_b   1.000
_cell.length_c   1.000
_cell.angle_alpha   90.00
_cell.angle_beta   90.00
_cell.angle_gamma   90.00
#
_symmetry.space_group_name_H-M   'P 1'
#
loop_
_entity.id
_entity.type
_entity.pdbx_description
1 polymer ?
#
loop_
_entity_poly.entity_id
_entity_poly.type
_entity_poly.pdbx_seq_one_letter_code
_entity_poly.pdbx_strand_id
1 'polypeptide(L)'
;MPTETQLFDTAELFKVLGDSTRIRIINLLSEDEFCVADIAARLNMTQSAISHQLRLLKAARLVKSRRVGQQIFYSFYDTHISDIIRTAIIHIAED
;
A
#
# COMPACT_ATOMS: atom_id res chain seq x y z
N MET A 1 -8.78 21.05 14.68
CA MET A 1 -7.39 20.73 15.08
C MET A 1 -7.28 19.25 15.40
N PRO A 2 -6.25 18.57 14.91
CA PRO A 2 -6.06 17.17 15.25
C PRO A 2 -5.66 17.01 16.72
N THR A 3 -6.00 15.85 17.27
CA THR A 3 -5.60 15.46 18.63
C THR A 3 -4.15 14.95 18.61
N GLU A 4 -3.53 14.86 19.78
CA GLU A 4 -2.20 14.26 19.90
C GLU A 4 -2.21 12.80 19.42
N THR A 5 -3.28 12.05 19.70
CA THR A 5 -3.41 10.68 19.21
C THR A 5 -3.44 10.65 17.68
N GLN A 6 -4.19 11.55 17.06
CA GLN A 6 -4.25 11.62 15.59
C GLN A 6 -2.90 11.98 15.00
N LEU A 7 -2.14 12.86 15.63
CA LEU A 7 -0.80 13.21 15.16
C LEU A 7 0.14 12.01 15.28
N PHE A 8 0.06 11.29 16.39
CA PHE A 8 0.85 10.07 16.59
C PHE A 8 0.52 9.02 15.52
N ASP A 9 -0.77 8.79 15.30
CA ASP A 9 -1.21 7.79 14.32
C ASP A 9 -0.81 8.19 12.90
N THR A 10 -0.82 9.48 12.60
CA THR A 10 -0.35 9.99 11.30
C THR A 10 1.14 9.69 11.11
N ALA A 11 1.94 9.90 12.15
CA ALA A 11 3.37 9.59 12.08
C ALA A 11 3.59 8.08 11.87
N GLU A 12 2.80 7.23 12.54
CA GLU A 12 2.87 5.78 12.35
C GLU A 12 2.50 5.37 10.92
N LEU A 13 1.49 6.02 10.35
CA LEU A 13 1.10 5.81 8.94
C LEU A 13 2.28 6.09 8.01
N PHE A 14 2.91 7.24 8.16
CA PHE A 14 4.05 7.61 7.30
C PHE A 14 5.25 6.70 7.52
N LYS A 15 5.40 6.17 8.72
CA LYS A 15 6.46 5.21 9.01
C LYS A 15 6.24 3.90 8.22
N VAL A 16 5.02 3.43 8.15
CA VAL A 16 4.69 2.24 7.34
C VAL A 16 4.90 2.53 5.86
N LEU A 17 4.54 3.72 5.40
CA LEU A 17 4.73 4.12 4.01
C LEU A 17 6.20 4.37 3.66
N GLY A 18 7.06 4.58 4.64
CA GLY A 18 8.47 4.95 4.42
C GLY A 18 9.36 3.77 4.08
N ASP A 19 8.90 2.86 3.23
CA ASP A 19 9.64 1.68 2.79
C ASP A 19 9.49 1.54 1.28
N SER A 20 10.60 1.37 0.55
CA SER A 20 10.54 1.37 -0.90
C SER A 20 9.73 0.22 -1.48
N THR A 21 9.79 -0.96 -0.88
CA THR A 21 9.00 -2.11 -1.34
C THR A 21 7.52 -1.86 -1.15
N ARG A 22 7.12 -1.31 0.00
CA ARG A 22 5.72 -1.00 0.28
C ARG A 22 5.19 0.06 -0.67
N ILE A 23 5.99 1.10 -0.95
CA ILE A 23 5.61 2.13 -1.92
C ILE A 23 5.42 1.52 -3.30
N ARG A 24 6.27 0.59 -3.72
CA ARG A 24 6.13 -0.07 -5.02
C ARG A 24 4.85 -0.90 -5.10
N ILE A 25 4.51 -1.61 -4.03
CA ILE A 25 3.27 -2.36 -3.98
C ILE A 25 2.08 -1.42 -4.11
N ILE A 26 2.06 -0.36 -3.31
CA ILE A 26 0.95 0.60 -3.30
C ILE A 26 0.82 1.28 -4.67
N ASN A 27 1.93 1.66 -5.28
CA ASN A 27 1.91 2.27 -6.60
C ASN A 27 1.34 1.32 -7.66
N LEU A 28 1.69 0.03 -7.58
CA LEU A 28 1.12 -0.98 -8.47
C LEU A 28 -0.39 -1.07 -8.31
N LEU A 29 -0.87 -1.05 -7.07
CA LEU A 29 -2.30 -1.11 -6.77
C LEU A 29 -3.07 0.14 -7.22
N SER A 30 -2.36 1.20 -7.63
CA SER A 30 -3.01 2.38 -8.20
C SER A 30 -3.58 2.11 -9.60
N GLU A 31 -3.09 1.07 -10.27
CA GLU A 31 -3.53 0.72 -11.62
C GLU A 31 -4.76 -0.18 -11.61
N ASP A 32 -4.82 -1.13 -10.67
CA ASP A 32 -5.90 -2.10 -10.56
C ASP A 32 -5.69 -2.90 -9.27
N GLU A 33 -6.60 -3.82 -8.99
CA GLU A 33 -6.37 -4.79 -7.95
C GLU A 33 -5.54 -5.97 -8.50
N PHE A 34 -4.73 -6.58 -7.65
CA PHE A 34 -3.85 -7.68 -8.04
C PHE A 34 -3.80 -8.73 -6.94
N CYS A 35 -3.64 -9.98 -7.35
CA CYS A 35 -3.38 -11.08 -6.40
C CYS A 35 -1.88 -11.13 -6.06
N VAL A 36 -1.54 -11.89 -5.02
CA VAL A 36 -0.15 -12.00 -4.55
C VAL A 36 0.80 -12.44 -5.66
N ALA A 37 0.39 -13.46 -6.46
CA ALA A 37 1.24 -13.99 -7.53
C ALA A 37 1.58 -12.91 -8.56
N ASP A 38 0.59 -12.09 -8.93
CA ASP A 38 0.80 -11.04 -9.93
C ASP A 38 1.67 -9.92 -9.38
N ILE A 39 1.47 -9.53 -8.13
CA ILE A 39 2.31 -8.52 -7.49
C ILE A 39 3.76 -9.00 -7.44
N ALA A 40 3.96 -10.24 -7.00
CA ALA A 40 5.29 -10.83 -6.91
C ALA A 40 6.00 -10.87 -8.27
N ALA A 41 5.27 -11.29 -9.31
CA ALA A 41 5.82 -11.35 -10.66
C ALA A 41 6.22 -9.95 -11.17
N ARG A 42 5.34 -8.96 -10.99
CA ARG A 42 5.59 -7.61 -11.47
C ARG A 42 6.72 -6.91 -10.75
N LEU A 43 6.90 -7.20 -9.47
CA LEU A 43 7.97 -6.60 -8.67
C LEU A 43 9.22 -7.45 -8.60
N ASN A 44 9.22 -8.61 -9.26
CA ASN A 44 10.34 -9.54 -9.27
C ASN A 44 10.75 -9.94 -7.86
N MET A 45 9.76 -10.33 -7.06
CA MET A 45 9.95 -10.74 -5.68
C MET A 45 9.24 -12.07 -5.43
N THR A 46 9.58 -12.73 -4.34
CA THR A 46 8.90 -13.98 -3.97
C THR A 46 7.49 -13.70 -3.46
N GLN A 47 6.59 -14.65 -3.64
CA GLN A 47 5.24 -14.53 -3.09
C GLN A 47 5.26 -14.44 -1.57
N SER A 48 6.18 -15.14 -0.92
CA SER A 48 6.35 -15.09 0.53
C SER A 48 6.68 -13.69 1.02
N ALA A 49 7.62 -13.02 0.33
CA ALA A 49 8.01 -11.65 0.68
C ALA A 49 6.85 -10.67 0.48
N ILE A 50 6.13 -10.81 -0.63
CA ILE A 50 4.97 -9.96 -0.92
C ILE A 50 3.85 -10.20 0.10
N SER A 51 3.56 -11.46 0.42
CA SER A 51 2.53 -11.78 1.43
C SER A 51 2.84 -11.14 2.78
N HIS A 52 4.11 -11.16 3.17
CA HIS A 52 4.54 -10.53 4.42
C HIS A 52 4.27 -9.01 4.39
N GLN A 53 4.64 -8.35 3.31
CA GLN A 53 4.43 -6.92 3.15
C GLN A 53 2.94 -6.57 3.11
N LEU A 54 2.13 -7.36 2.39
CA LEU A 54 0.69 -7.12 2.32
C LEU A 54 0.02 -7.27 3.69
N ARG A 55 0.51 -8.19 4.52
CA ARG A 55 -0.02 -8.35 5.86
C ARG A 55 0.21 -7.09 6.70
N LEU A 56 1.39 -6.50 6.60
CA LEU A 56 1.71 -5.25 7.29
C LEU A 56 0.86 -4.09 6.77
N LEU A 57 0.70 -3.99 5.45
CA LEU A 57 -0.09 -2.94 4.83
C LEU A 57 -1.58 -3.06 5.18
N LYS A 58 -2.09 -4.28 5.26
CA LYS A 58 -3.49 -4.51 5.62
C LYS A 58 -3.74 -4.18 7.10
N ALA A 59 -2.81 -4.54 7.97
CA ALA A 59 -2.91 -4.21 9.40
C ALA A 59 -2.91 -2.69 9.62
N ALA A 60 -2.20 -1.94 8.79
CA ALA A 60 -2.14 -0.49 8.85
C ALA A 60 -3.30 0.19 8.11
N ARG A 61 -4.25 -0.57 7.58
CA ARG A 61 -5.41 -0.08 6.81
C ARG A 61 -5.00 0.72 5.57
N LEU A 62 -3.93 0.31 4.92
CA LEU A 62 -3.47 0.91 3.67
C LEU A 62 -3.99 0.13 2.47
N VAL A 63 -4.21 -1.16 2.63
CA VAL A 63 -4.80 -2.02 1.61
C VAL A 63 -5.92 -2.84 2.21
N LYS A 64 -6.80 -3.31 1.35
CA LYS A 64 -7.86 -4.26 1.68
C LYS A 64 -7.78 -5.43 0.72
N SER A 65 -8.46 -6.51 1.06
CA SER A 65 -8.45 -7.71 0.22
C SER A 65 -9.87 -8.23 0.04
N ARG A 66 -10.06 -8.95 -1.06
CA ARG A 66 -11.30 -9.69 -1.29
C ARG A 66 -10.95 -11.03 -1.90
N ARG A 67 -11.76 -12.04 -1.60
CA ARG A 67 -11.57 -13.39 -2.13
C ARG A 67 -12.43 -13.58 -3.38
N VAL A 68 -11.82 -14.13 -4.43
CA VAL A 68 -12.52 -14.55 -5.65
C VAL A 68 -12.06 -15.98 -5.93
N GLY A 69 -12.94 -16.95 -5.64
CA GLY A 69 -12.56 -18.35 -5.73
C GLY A 69 -11.46 -18.68 -4.73
N GLN A 70 -10.33 -19.17 -5.22
CA GLN A 70 -9.19 -19.51 -4.38
C GLN A 70 -8.13 -18.41 -4.36
N GLN A 71 -8.40 -17.29 -5.02
CA GLN A 71 -7.45 -16.19 -5.08
C GLN A 71 -7.90 -15.05 -4.20
N ILE A 72 -6.93 -14.32 -3.67
CA ILE A 72 -7.18 -13.12 -2.87
C ILE A 72 -6.59 -11.94 -3.64
N PHE A 73 -7.42 -10.93 -3.90
CA PHE A 73 -7.03 -9.71 -4.60
C PHE A 73 -6.91 -8.58 -3.61
N TYR A 74 -5.89 -7.75 -3.83
CA TYR A 74 -5.59 -6.60 -2.98
C TYR A 74 -5.80 -5.31 -3.75
N SER A 75 -6.27 -4.29 -3.04
CA SER A 75 -6.51 -2.96 -3.61
C SER A 75 -6.29 -1.93 -2.51
N PHE A 76 -6.30 -0.63 -2.85
CA PHE A 76 -6.25 0.42 -1.85
C PHE A 76 -7.37 0.26 -0.83
N TYR A 77 -7.07 0.60 0.41
CA TYR A 77 -8.08 0.60 1.47
C TYR A 77 -9.21 1.59 1.11
N ASP A 78 -8.84 2.81 0.71
CA ASP A 78 -9.76 3.84 0.25
C ASP A 78 -9.01 4.84 -0.65
N THR A 79 -9.74 5.84 -1.16
CA THR A 79 -9.17 6.84 -2.07
C THR A 79 -8.18 7.77 -1.38
N HIS A 80 -8.25 7.90 -0.05
CA HIS A 80 -7.29 8.74 0.69
C HIS A 80 -5.87 8.24 0.49
N ILE A 81 -5.67 6.92 0.49
CA ILE A 81 -4.34 6.33 0.33
C ILE A 81 -3.80 6.62 -1.06
N SER A 82 -4.64 6.46 -2.09
CA SER A 82 -4.29 6.79 -3.46
C SER A 82 -3.88 8.27 -3.58
N ASP A 83 -4.63 9.16 -2.94
CA ASP A 83 -4.37 10.61 -3.01
C ASP A 83 -3.05 10.98 -2.34
N ILE A 84 -2.74 10.38 -1.18
CA ILE A 84 -1.49 10.65 -0.47
C ILE A 84 -0.30 10.25 -1.35
N ILE A 85 -0.33 9.07 -1.91
CA ILE A 85 0.78 8.56 -2.74
C ILE A 85 0.94 9.39 -4.00
N ARG A 86 -0.17 9.68 -4.69
CA ARG A 86 -0.13 10.47 -5.92
C ARG A 86 0.44 11.87 -5.64
N THR A 87 0.00 12.50 -4.56
CA THR A 87 0.46 13.84 -4.20
C THR A 87 1.95 13.83 -3.89
N ALA A 88 2.43 12.82 -3.16
CA ALA A 88 3.84 12.69 -2.85
C ALA A 88 4.68 12.50 -4.11
N ILE A 89 4.24 11.66 -5.05
CA ILE A 89 4.94 11.43 -6.30
C ILE A 89 5.01 12.70 -7.14
N ILE A 90 3.89 13.44 -7.24
CA ILE A 90 3.84 14.72 -7.97
C ILE A 90 4.83 15.70 -7.35
N HIS A 91 4.86 15.80 -6.04
CA HIS A 91 5.77 16.69 -5.33
C HIS A 91 7.24 16.36 -5.64
N ILE A 92 7.60 15.08 -5.62
CA ILE A 92 8.96 14.64 -5.91
C ILE A 92 9.35 14.94 -7.37
N ALA A 93 8.40 14.79 -8.30
CA ALA A 93 8.63 15.01 -9.73
C ALA A 93 8.76 16.49 -10.10
N GLU A 94 8.30 17.40 -9.26
CA GLU A 94 8.42 18.84 -9.52
C GLU A 94 9.83 19.33 -9.20
N ASP A 95 10.32 20.23 -10.01
CA ASP A 95 11.63 20.88 -9.81
C ASP A 95 11.53 22.14 -9.00
#